data_8a3347052baebe12c58e8cdac42885de
#
_entry.id   8a3347052baebe12c58e8cdac42885de
#
_cell.length_a   1.000
_cell.length_b   1.000
_cell.length_c   1.000
_cell.angle_alpha   90.00
_cell.angle_beta   90.00
_cell.angle_gamma   90.00
#
_symmetry.space_group_name_H-M   'P 1'
#
loop_
_entity.id
_entity.type
_entity.pdbx_description
1 polymer ?
#
loop_
_entity_poly.entity_id
_entity_poly.type
_entity_poly.pdbx_seq_one_letter_code
_entity_poly.pdbx_strand_id
1 'polypeptide(L)'
;MPINGTFSFQGSFQQGGVVFGTAPEGTASLTLDGKPLRMADGRRFLIGFGRDHGSNAVIEARSPSGATLRQTLTIAPRAWNIQSLPTLARGTTPTPEFLRRREAETKQIDAARAIQSDAQGWQQRFLWPVTGRISGVFGSQRIYAGEPGAPHSGVDVARPTGTPIVAPADGVVILAASAPFTLEGNLLMIDHGMGLNSAFLHLSRIDVKVGDRVARGQPIGAIGATGRATGPHLHWSMKWQDERIDPAPLAGPMP
;
A
#
# COMPACT_ATOMS: atom_id res chain seq x y z
N MET A 1 -21.48 27.86 -5.88
CA MET A 1 -20.47 28.84 -5.44
C MET A 1 -19.24 28.69 -6.32
N PRO A 2 -18.45 29.75 -6.58
CA PRO A 2 -17.18 29.65 -7.28
C PRO A 2 -16.17 28.85 -6.43
N ILE A 3 -15.09 28.36 -7.08
CA ILE A 3 -13.94 27.80 -6.37
C ILE A 3 -13.09 28.96 -5.85
N ASN A 4 -12.81 28.98 -4.54
CA ASN A 4 -11.98 29.99 -3.91
C ASN A 4 -10.76 29.37 -3.27
N GLY A 5 -9.59 29.99 -3.44
CA GLY A 5 -8.33 29.51 -2.90
C GLY A 5 -7.60 28.52 -3.81
N THR A 6 -6.65 27.81 -3.24
CA THR A 6 -5.77 26.85 -3.91
C THR A 6 -5.80 25.50 -3.20
N PHE A 7 -5.28 24.48 -3.84
CA PHE A 7 -4.98 23.21 -3.17
C PHE A 7 -3.89 23.40 -2.10
N SER A 8 -3.99 22.70 -1.00
CA SER A 8 -2.88 22.54 -0.06
C SER A 8 -2.47 21.07 -0.02
N PHE A 9 -1.17 20.83 0.18
CA PHE A 9 -0.62 19.48 0.16
C PHE A 9 0.41 19.28 1.28
N GLN A 10 0.45 18.04 1.79
CA GLN A 10 1.48 17.55 2.70
C GLN A 10 1.88 16.15 2.30
N GLY A 11 3.17 15.85 2.23
CA GLY A 11 3.68 14.52 1.87
C GLY A 11 4.74 14.56 0.79
N SER A 12 4.92 13.45 0.09
CA SER A 12 6.04 13.27 -0.83
C SER A 12 5.56 13.11 -2.27
N PHE A 13 5.85 14.10 -3.10
CA PHE A 13 5.61 14.07 -4.55
C PHE A 13 6.74 13.32 -5.26
N GLN A 14 6.82 12.02 -5.04
CA GLN A 14 7.80 11.14 -5.67
C GLN A 14 7.20 9.77 -5.96
N GLN A 15 7.84 9.01 -6.81
CA GLN A 15 7.49 7.61 -7.07
C GLN A 15 7.48 6.80 -5.77
N GLY A 16 6.43 6.04 -5.52
CA GLY A 16 6.17 5.32 -4.27
C GLY A 16 5.64 6.21 -3.13
N GLY A 17 5.48 7.52 -3.34
CA GLY A 17 5.09 8.48 -2.32
C GLY A 17 3.58 8.57 -2.11
N VAL A 18 3.22 9.23 -1.01
CA VAL A 18 1.83 9.56 -0.64
C VAL A 18 1.73 11.04 -0.32
N VAL A 19 0.64 11.65 -0.77
CA VAL A 19 0.31 13.04 -0.55
C VAL A 19 -1.08 13.15 0.05
N PHE A 20 -1.20 13.88 1.14
CA PHE A 20 -2.45 14.30 1.74
C PHE A 20 -2.75 15.72 1.25
N GLY A 21 -4.00 15.96 0.87
CA GLY A 21 -4.39 17.28 0.36
C GLY A 21 -5.70 17.79 0.93
N THR A 22 -5.90 19.09 0.78
CA THR A 22 -7.20 19.73 0.99
C THR A 22 -7.57 20.50 -0.27
N ALA A 23 -8.76 20.26 -0.77
CA ALA A 23 -9.28 20.97 -1.94
C ALA A 23 -9.76 22.37 -1.57
N PRO A 24 -9.70 23.33 -2.52
CA PRO A 24 -10.17 24.70 -2.30
C PRO A 24 -11.66 24.76 -1.96
N GLU A 25 -12.09 25.86 -1.37
CA GLU A 25 -13.51 26.08 -1.05
C GLU A 25 -14.38 26.06 -2.31
N GLY A 26 -15.62 25.60 -2.17
CA GLY A 26 -16.55 25.46 -3.28
C GLY A 26 -16.32 24.22 -4.15
N THR A 27 -15.34 23.37 -3.85
CA THR A 27 -15.13 22.10 -4.55
C THR A 27 -16.26 21.12 -4.24
N ALA A 28 -16.94 20.62 -5.28
CA ALA A 28 -17.96 19.56 -5.18
C ALA A 28 -17.41 18.19 -5.59
N SER A 29 -16.45 18.15 -6.52
CA SER A 29 -15.81 16.91 -6.96
C SER A 29 -14.35 17.12 -7.31
N LEU A 30 -13.59 16.05 -7.19
CA LEU A 30 -12.16 15.99 -7.56
C LEU A 30 -11.92 14.89 -8.58
N THR A 31 -10.94 15.12 -9.45
CA THR A 31 -10.35 14.08 -10.28
C THR A 31 -8.83 14.14 -10.22
N LEU A 32 -8.19 13.00 -10.40
CA LEU A 32 -6.74 12.86 -10.62
C LEU A 32 -6.57 12.18 -11.97
N ASP A 33 -5.89 12.83 -12.92
CA ASP A 33 -5.72 12.37 -14.30
C ASP A 33 -7.05 11.95 -14.96
N GLY A 34 -8.11 12.72 -14.68
CA GLY A 34 -9.47 12.48 -15.17
C GLY A 34 -10.24 11.40 -14.43
N LYS A 35 -9.63 10.64 -13.51
CA LYS A 35 -10.31 9.63 -12.69
C LYS A 35 -10.89 10.26 -11.42
N PRO A 36 -12.11 9.87 -10.99
CA PRO A 36 -12.70 10.37 -9.75
C PRO A 36 -11.79 10.15 -8.54
N LEU A 37 -11.58 11.20 -7.75
CA LEU A 37 -10.83 11.17 -6.51
C LEU A 37 -11.78 11.41 -5.33
N ARG A 38 -11.77 10.49 -4.35
CA ARG A 38 -12.61 10.63 -3.15
C ARG A 38 -12.17 11.82 -2.33
N MET A 39 -13.15 12.48 -1.74
CA MET A 39 -12.96 13.61 -0.84
C MET A 39 -13.69 13.30 0.48
N ALA A 40 -12.98 13.41 1.57
CA ALA A 40 -13.51 13.27 2.94
C ALA A 40 -14.00 14.62 3.47
N ASP A 41 -14.56 14.62 4.68
CA ASP A 41 -14.96 15.84 5.39
C ASP A 41 -13.81 16.85 5.46
N GLY A 42 -14.17 18.14 5.41
CA GLY A 42 -13.19 19.22 5.33
C GLY A 42 -12.44 19.29 4.00
N ARG A 43 -12.99 18.66 2.95
CA ARG A 43 -12.42 18.61 1.59
C ARG A 43 -11.04 17.94 1.52
N ARG A 44 -10.74 17.07 2.50
CA ARG A 44 -9.47 16.33 2.55
C ARG A 44 -9.47 15.16 1.58
N PHE A 45 -8.34 14.89 1.00
CA PHE A 45 -8.12 13.78 0.08
C PHE A 45 -6.72 13.17 0.24
N LEU A 46 -6.51 12.02 -0.39
CA LEU A 46 -5.27 11.27 -0.40
C LEU A 46 -4.93 10.88 -1.83
N ILE A 47 -3.65 10.98 -2.20
CA ILE A 47 -3.10 10.51 -3.48
C ILE A 47 -1.88 9.64 -3.20
N GLY A 48 -1.82 8.47 -3.81
CA GLY A 48 -0.64 7.60 -3.84
C GLY A 48 -0.05 7.55 -5.24
N PHE A 49 1.27 7.61 -5.35
CA PHE A 49 2.00 7.47 -6.60
C PHE A 49 2.71 6.12 -6.64
N GLY A 50 2.42 5.31 -7.65
CA GLY A 50 3.06 4.02 -7.82
C GLY A 50 4.57 4.14 -8.08
N ARG A 51 5.25 2.99 -8.02
CA ARG A 51 6.70 2.89 -8.24
C ARG A 51 7.16 3.48 -9.57
N ASP A 52 6.40 3.21 -10.62
CA ASP A 52 6.73 3.58 -12.00
C ASP A 52 5.82 4.71 -12.51
N HIS A 53 5.26 5.52 -11.59
CA HIS A 53 4.41 6.65 -11.94
C HIS A 53 5.18 7.65 -12.82
N GLY A 54 4.49 8.23 -13.80
CA GLY A 54 5.05 9.29 -14.66
C GLY A 54 5.48 10.54 -13.89
N SER A 55 6.19 11.42 -14.54
CA SER A 55 6.73 12.66 -13.93
C SER A 55 5.67 13.70 -13.55
N ASN A 56 4.43 13.55 -14.01
CA ASN A 56 3.37 14.51 -13.76
C ASN A 56 2.04 13.80 -13.49
N ALA A 57 1.18 14.46 -12.70
CA ALA A 57 -0.23 14.14 -12.55
C ALA A 57 -1.05 15.43 -12.56
N VAL A 58 -2.30 15.38 -12.95
CA VAL A 58 -3.20 16.56 -12.98
C VAL A 58 -4.34 16.35 -12.01
N ILE A 59 -4.41 17.22 -10.99
CA ILE A 59 -5.59 17.29 -10.12
C ILE A 59 -6.52 18.38 -10.61
N GLU A 60 -7.82 18.08 -10.66
CA GLU A 60 -8.86 19.04 -11.03
C GLU A 60 -9.95 19.06 -9.95
N ALA A 61 -10.24 20.25 -9.45
CA ALA A 61 -11.43 20.53 -8.64
C ALA A 61 -12.52 21.11 -9.51
N ARG A 62 -13.78 20.70 -9.27
CA ARG A 62 -14.96 21.22 -9.96
C ARG A 62 -16.01 21.68 -8.95
N SER A 63 -16.55 22.87 -9.14
CA SER A 63 -17.66 23.40 -8.34
C SER A 63 -19.01 22.89 -8.81
N PRO A 64 -20.09 23.04 -8.02
CA PRO A 64 -21.47 22.75 -8.47
C PRO A 64 -21.92 23.57 -9.67
N SER A 65 -21.37 24.79 -9.85
CA SER A 65 -21.66 25.67 -11.00
C SER A 65 -20.84 25.33 -12.25
N GLY A 66 -19.97 24.32 -12.20
CA GLY A 66 -19.14 23.87 -13.32
C GLY A 66 -17.79 24.58 -13.44
N ALA A 67 -17.49 25.58 -12.59
CA ALA A 67 -16.15 26.18 -12.56
C ALA A 67 -15.09 25.14 -12.17
N THR A 68 -13.91 25.20 -12.80
CA THR A 68 -12.83 24.25 -12.58
C THR A 68 -11.54 24.95 -12.16
N LEU A 69 -10.78 24.30 -11.30
CA LEU A 69 -9.40 24.65 -10.97
C LEU A 69 -8.52 23.44 -11.21
N ARG A 70 -7.51 23.59 -12.05
CA ARG A 70 -6.55 22.54 -12.39
C ARG A 70 -5.16 22.88 -11.85
N GLN A 71 -4.46 21.86 -11.38
CA GLN A 71 -3.06 21.98 -10.98
C GLN A 71 -2.28 20.77 -11.46
N THR A 72 -1.13 20.99 -12.10
CA THR A 72 -0.18 19.94 -12.42
C THR A 72 0.72 19.69 -11.21
N LEU A 73 0.83 18.43 -10.82
CA LEU A 73 1.71 17.96 -9.76
C LEU A 73 2.94 17.35 -10.42
N THR A 74 4.13 17.81 -10.03
CA THR A 74 5.40 17.22 -10.49
C THR A 74 5.83 16.11 -9.56
N ILE A 75 6.03 14.90 -10.10
CA ILE A 75 6.37 13.70 -9.35
C ILE A 75 7.87 13.39 -9.60
N ALA A 76 8.66 13.48 -8.54
CA ALA A 76 10.08 13.19 -8.62
C ALA A 76 10.33 11.69 -8.86
N PRO A 77 11.23 11.33 -9.77
CA PRO A 77 11.66 9.94 -9.92
C PRO A 77 12.49 9.50 -8.71
N ARG A 78 12.51 8.17 -8.46
CA ARG A 78 13.40 7.57 -7.44
C ARG A 78 14.41 6.65 -8.11
N ALA A 79 15.62 6.64 -7.60
CA ALA A 79 16.62 5.62 -7.94
C ALA A 79 16.27 4.33 -7.19
N TRP A 80 15.83 3.30 -7.92
CA TRP A 80 15.51 2.00 -7.37
C TRP A 80 16.75 1.11 -7.28
N ASN A 81 16.84 0.30 -6.21
CA ASN A 81 17.91 -0.70 -6.09
C ASN A 81 17.63 -1.86 -7.06
N ILE A 82 18.32 -1.88 -8.19
CA ILE A 82 18.17 -2.91 -9.23
C ILE A 82 19.42 -3.79 -9.23
N GLN A 83 19.23 -5.09 -8.93
CA GLN A 83 20.27 -6.09 -8.93
C GLN A 83 20.21 -6.93 -10.22
N SER A 84 21.24 -6.86 -11.04
CA SER A 84 21.38 -7.73 -12.22
C SER A 84 22.02 -9.07 -11.81
N LEU A 85 21.40 -10.17 -12.24
CA LEU A 85 21.84 -11.55 -12.03
C LEU A 85 21.96 -12.24 -13.40
N PRO A 86 23.02 -11.94 -14.19
CA PRO A 86 23.09 -12.29 -15.62
C PRO A 86 23.12 -13.80 -15.89
N THR A 87 23.59 -14.59 -14.94
CA THR A 87 23.73 -16.07 -15.08
C THR A 87 22.62 -16.85 -14.41
N LEU A 88 21.74 -16.18 -13.65
CA LEU A 88 20.66 -16.85 -12.92
C LEU A 88 19.35 -16.75 -13.71
N ALA A 89 18.82 -17.87 -14.15
CA ALA A 89 17.53 -17.90 -14.80
C ALA A 89 16.39 -17.54 -13.82
N ARG A 90 15.37 -16.88 -14.32
CA ARG A 90 14.13 -16.63 -13.57
C ARG A 90 13.44 -17.97 -13.35
N GLY A 91 13.35 -18.41 -12.11
CA GLY A 91 12.63 -19.57 -11.58
C GLY A 91 11.92 -20.55 -12.55
N THR A 92 11.35 -21.60 -12.05
CA THR A 92 10.59 -22.58 -12.86
C THR A 92 9.27 -21.98 -13.38
N THR A 93 8.84 -22.44 -14.55
CA THR A 93 7.49 -22.13 -15.08
C THR A 93 6.43 -22.60 -14.11
N PRO A 94 5.45 -21.75 -13.75
CA PRO A 94 4.38 -22.14 -12.85
C PRO A 94 3.57 -23.31 -13.37
N THR A 95 3.24 -24.27 -12.52
CA THR A 95 2.38 -25.41 -12.89
C THR A 95 0.92 -24.95 -13.08
N PRO A 96 0.11 -25.68 -13.88
CA PRO A 96 -1.32 -25.38 -14.00
C PRO A 96 -2.06 -25.39 -12.67
N GLU A 97 -1.67 -26.26 -11.73
CA GLU A 97 -2.24 -26.31 -10.39
C GLU A 97 -1.91 -25.04 -9.59
N PHE A 98 -0.64 -24.61 -9.60
CA PHE A 98 -0.22 -23.35 -8.99
C PHE A 98 -1.02 -22.17 -9.56
N LEU A 99 -1.21 -22.08 -10.87
CA LEU A 99 -1.95 -21.00 -11.52
C LEU A 99 -3.42 -20.97 -11.09
N ARG A 100 -4.09 -22.15 -11.07
CA ARG A 100 -5.49 -22.25 -10.60
C ARG A 100 -5.64 -21.80 -9.15
N ARG A 101 -4.75 -22.27 -8.25
CA ARG A 101 -4.75 -21.88 -6.84
C ARG A 101 -4.51 -20.38 -6.71
N ARG A 102 -3.53 -19.86 -7.44
CA ARG A 102 -3.19 -18.44 -7.43
C ARG A 102 -4.32 -17.55 -7.92
N GLU A 103 -5.06 -17.97 -8.93
CA GLU A 103 -6.24 -17.24 -9.42
C GLU A 103 -7.29 -17.09 -8.31
N ALA A 104 -7.61 -18.17 -7.60
CA ALA A 104 -8.57 -18.12 -6.49
C ALA A 104 -8.09 -17.23 -5.33
N GLU A 105 -6.81 -17.28 -4.98
CA GLU A 105 -6.18 -16.43 -3.96
C GLU A 105 -6.24 -14.94 -4.37
N THR A 106 -5.91 -14.64 -5.63
CA THR A 106 -5.94 -13.28 -6.16
C THR A 106 -7.35 -12.69 -6.12
N LYS A 107 -8.38 -13.49 -6.50
CA LYS A 107 -9.78 -13.07 -6.40
C LYS A 107 -10.18 -12.71 -4.96
N GLN A 108 -9.70 -13.44 -3.95
CA GLN A 108 -9.97 -13.12 -2.54
C GLN A 108 -9.26 -11.82 -2.12
N ILE A 109 -8.02 -11.61 -2.54
CA ILE A 109 -7.25 -10.38 -2.26
C ILE A 109 -7.93 -9.18 -2.91
N ASP A 110 -8.37 -9.30 -4.16
CA ASP A 110 -9.00 -8.20 -4.89
C ASP A 110 -10.39 -7.89 -4.32
N ALA A 111 -11.16 -8.91 -3.96
CA ALA A 111 -12.44 -8.73 -3.26
C ALA A 111 -12.27 -8.02 -1.91
N ALA A 112 -11.23 -8.39 -1.14
CA ALA A 112 -10.91 -7.70 0.11
C ALA A 112 -10.54 -6.23 -0.13
N ARG A 113 -9.75 -5.93 -1.13
CA ARG A 113 -9.35 -4.55 -1.49
C ARG A 113 -10.49 -3.70 -2.02
N ALA A 114 -11.55 -4.31 -2.56
CA ALA A 114 -12.75 -3.61 -2.99
C ALA A 114 -13.61 -3.12 -1.80
N ILE A 115 -13.38 -3.67 -0.60
CA ILE A 115 -14.07 -3.22 0.62
C ILE A 115 -13.58 -1.80 0.96
N GLN A 116 -14.53 -0.91 1.13
CA GLN A 116 -14.29 0.47 1.55
C GLN A 116 -14.99 0.69 2.89
N SER A 117 -14.20 0.79 3.96
CA SER A 117 -14.73 1.08 5.28
C SER A 117 -14.80 2.60 5.53
N ASP A 118 -15.38 2.96 6.67
CA ASP A 118 -15.41 4.32 7.21
C ASP A 118 -14.20 4.63 8.10
N ALA A 119 -13.17 3.79 8.07
CA ALA A 119 -11.95 3.97 8.85
C ALA A 119 -11.29 5.33 8.57
N GLN A 120 -10.73 5.92 9.61
CA GLN A 120 -10.06 7.23 9.54
C GLN A 120 -8.55 7.15 9.79
N GLY A 121 -8.00 5.94 9.84
CA GLY A 121 -6.58 5.71 10.08
C GLY A 121 -5.67 6.32 9.02
N TRP A 122 -6.17 6.54 7.80
CA TRP A 122 -5.44 7.22 6.73
C TRP A 122 -4.94 8.62 7.11
N GLN A 123 -5.54 9.25 8.13
CA GLN A 123 -5.18 10.59 8.61
C GLN A 123 -4.12 10.58 9.71
N GLN A 124 -3.80 9.39 10.23
CA GLN A 124 -2.85 9.23 11.33
C GLN A 124 -1.42 9.13 10.81
N ARG A 125 -0.46 9.46 11.68
CA ARG A 125 0.92 9.07 11.47
C ARG A 125 1.03 7.56 11.70
N PHE A 126 1.51 6.84 10.71
CA PHE A 126 1.66 5.38 10.80
C PHE A 126 2.81 5.00 11.75
N LEU A 127 2.66 3.84 12.39
CA LEU A 127 3.74 3.18 13.14
C LEU A 127 4.39 2.12 12.24
N TRP A 128 5.64 1.81 12.51
CA TRP A 128 6.20 0.56 12.06
C TRP A 128 5.47 -0.61 12.76
N PRO A 129 4.92 -1.58 12.02
CA PRO A 129 4.22 -2.73 12.62
C PRO A 129 5.15 -3.57 13.51
N VAL A 130 6.43 -3.54 13.23
CA VAL A 130 7.53 -4.11 14.02
C VAL A 130 8.80 -3.33 13.71
N THR A 131 9.70 -3.25 14.68
CA THR A 131 11.04 -2.66 14.48
C THR A 131 12.08 -3.75 14.36
N GLY A 132 13.10 -3.53 13.52
CA GLY A 132 14.17 -4.50 13.29
C GLY A 132 15.02 -4.17 12.07
N ARG A 133 15.88 -5.10 11.65
CA ARG A 133 16.71 -4.91 10.47
C ARG A 133 15.86 -4.94 9.19
N ILE A 134 15.92 -3.88 8.41
CA ILE A 134 15.33 -3.86 7.06
C ILE A 134 16.12 -4.84 6.17
N SER A 135 15.45 -5.83 5.63
CA SER A 135 16.03 -6.86 4.75
C SER A 135 15.58 -6.76 3.29
N GLY A 136 14.51 -6.00 3.04
CA GLY A 136 14.02 -5.69 1.71
C GLY A 136 13.38 -4.30 1.69
N VAL A 137 13.66 -3.50 0.66
CA VAL A 137 13.10 -2.15 0.50
C VAL A 137 12.11 -2.11 -0.65
N PHE A 138 11.09 -1.27 -0.54
CA PHE A 138 10.12 -1.05 -1.60
C PHE A 138 10.80 -0.66 -2.91
N GLY A 139 10.29 -1.18 -4.02
CA GLY A 139 10.74 -0.83 -5.38
C GLY A 139 12.03 -1.51 -5.83
N SER A 140 12.77 -2.21 -4.93
CA SER A 140 13.93 -3.00 -5.33
C SER A 140 13.54 -4.11 -6.31
N GLN A 141 14.42 -4.42 -7.28
CA GLN A 141 14.09 -5.36 -8.35
C GLN A 141 15.31 -6.19 -8.74
N ARG A 142 15.09 -7.45 -9.09
CA ARG A 142 16.11 -8.31 -9.67
C ARG A 142 15.84 -8.54 -11.14
N ILE A 143 16.91 -8.51 -11.94
CA ILE A 143 16.90 -8.85 -13.37
C ILE A 143 17.63 -10.18 -13.51
N TYR A 144 16.93 -11.21 -13.97
CA TYR A 144 17.42 -12.58 -14.10
C TYR A 144 17.74 -12.88 -15.56
N ALA A 145 19.02 -13.08 -15.90
CA ALA A 145 19.46 -13.33 -17.29
C ALA A 145 18.83 -12.35 -18.31
N GLY A 146 18.72 -11.07 -17.94
CA GLY A 146 18.08 -10.03 -18.75
C GLY A 146 16.56 -9.88 -18.55
N GLU A 147 15.88 -10.82 -17.90
CA GLU A 147 14.44 -10.79 -17.65
C GLU A 147 14.11 -10.11 -16.31
N PRO A 148 13.36 -8.98 -16.29
CA PRO A 148 12.99 -8.31 -15.05
C PRO A 148 12.04 -9.17 -14.21
N GLY A 149 12.39 -9.39 -12.94
CA GLY A 149 11.47 -9.89 -11.93
C GLY A 149 10.46 -8.83 -11.52
N ALA A 150 9.43 -9.21 -10.76
CA ALA A 150 8.52 -8.24 -10.18
C ALA A 150 9.26 -7.37 -9.14
N PRO A 151 9.02 -6.04 -9.12
CA PRO A 151 9.54 -5.19 -8.07
C PRO A 151 9.02 -5.58 -6.69
N HIS A 152 9.83 -5.34 -5.65
CA HIS A 152 9.43 -5.56 -4.28
C HIS A 152 8.31 -4.58 -3.88
N SER A 153 7.19 -5.12 -3.44
CA SER A 153 5.95 -4.36 -3.28
C SER A 153 5.74 -3.77 -1.87
N GLY A 154 6.71 -3.88 -1.00
CA GLY A 154 6.64 -3.42 0.39
C GLY A 154 8.03 -3.32 1.02
N VAL A 155 8.06 -3.38 2.35
CA VAL A 155 9.29 -3.40 3.15
C VAL A 155 9.35 -4.69 3.94
N ASP A 156 10.53 -5.34 3.96
CA ASP A 156 10.76 -6.52 4.78
C ASP A 156 11.53 -6.15 6.04
N VAL A 157 11.00 -6.56 7.19
CA VAL A 157 11.65 -6.41 8.50
C VAL A 157 11.97 -7.79 9.06
N ALA A 158 13.26 -8.11 9.12
CA ALA A 158 13.74 -9.40 9.62
C ALA A 158 13.68 -9.46 11.15
N ARG A 159 12.89 -10.40 11.67
CA ARG A 159 12.75 -10.72 13.11
C ARG A 159 12.43 -12.21 13.26
N PRO A 160 12.70 -12.83 14.42
CA PRO A 160 12.36 -14.23 14.68
C PRO A 160 10.86 -14.51 14.53
N THR A 161 10.54 -15.74 14.12
CA THR A 161 9.16 -16.26 14.15
C THR A 161 8.56 -16.08 15.54
N GLY A 162 7.28 -15.69 15.60
CA GLY A 162 6.57 -15.43 16.84
C GLY A 162 6.70 -14.00 17.37
N THR A 163 7.57 -13.15 16.78
CA THR A 163 7.65 -11.73 17.14
C THR A 163 6.32 -11.04 16.87
N PRO A 164 5.68 -10.40 17.87
CA PRO A 164 4.41 -9.71 17.68
C PRO A 164 4.49 -8.56 16.67
N ILE A 165 3.42 -8.35 15.91
CA ILE A 165 3.25 -7.18 15.05
C ILE A 165 2.01 -6.40 15.47
N VAL A 166 2.03 -5.08 15.22
CA VAL A 166 0.93 -4.18 15.58
C VAL A 166 0.32 -3.52 14.36
N ALA A 167 -0.93 -3.06 14.49
CA ALA A 167 -1.59 -2.24 13.48
C ALA A 167 -0.86 -0.89 13.34
N PRO A 168 -0.45 -0.49 12.11
CA PRO A 168 0.30 0.76 11.92
C PRO A 168 -0.57 2.01 12.12
N ALA A 169 -1.87 1.90 11.92
CA ALA A 169 -2.89 2.94 12.11
C ALA A 169 -4.23 2.25 12.38
N ASP A 170 -5.22 3.02 12.82
CA ASP A 170 -6.59 2.54 12.96
C ASP A 170 -7.09 1.97 11.63
N GLY A 171 -7.99 0.99 11.69
CA GLY A 171 -8.53 0.40 10.48
C GLY A 171 -9.58 -0.68 10.73
N VAL A 172 -10.02 -1.27 9.64
CA VAL A 172 -10.92 -2.42 9.62
C VAL A 172 -10.23 -3.59 8.93
N VAL A 173 -10.24 -4.75 9.54
CA VAL A 173 -9.69 -5.97 8.95
C VAL A 173 -10.56 -6.39 7.76
N ILE A 174 -9.98 -6.41 6.58
CA ILE A 174 -10.67 -6.75 5.32
C ILE A 174 -10.30 -8.15 4.80
N LEU A 175 -9.20 -8.74 5.29
CA LEU A 175 -8.82 -10.12 5.05
C LEU A 175 -8.00 -10.65 6.22
N ALA A 176 -8.35 -11.84 6.71
CA ALA A 176 -7.57 -12.65 7.63
C ALA A 176 -7.58 -14.08 7.08
N ALA A 177 -6.45 -14.51 6.52
CA ALA A 177 -6.38 -15.79 5.81
C ALA A 177 -6.68 -16.97 6.75
N SER A 178 -7.66 -17.77 6.40
CA SER A 178 -8.01 -19.00 7.14
C SER A 178 -7.07 -20.19 6.85
N ALA A 179 -6.32 -20.09 5.73
CA ALA A 179 -5.29 -21.02 5.31
C ALA A 179 -4.18 -20.25 4.58
N PRO A 180 -2.92 -20.70 4.62
CA PRO A 180 -1.82 -20.00 3.97
C PRO A 180 -2.01 -19.88 2.45
N PHE A 181 -1.87 -18.66 1.92
CA PHE A 181 -1.83 -18.41 0.48
C PHE A 181 -0.49 -18.85 -0.10
N THR A 182 -0.46 -19.22 -1.35
CA THR A 182 0.72 -19.80 -2.03
C THR A 182 1.94 -18.87 -1.95
N LEU A 183 1.76 -17.57 -2.18
CA LEU A 183 2.84 -16.59 -2.14
C LEU A 183 2.90 -15.84 -0.82
N GLU A 184 1.77 -15.34 -0.36
CA GLU A 184 1.68 -14.47 0.82
C GLU A 184 1.74 -15.23 2.15
N GLY A 185 1.49 -16.55 2.13
CA GLY A 185 1.35 -17.33 3.36
C GLY A 185 0.12 -16.89 4.16
N ASN A 186 0.22 -16.85 5.48
CA ASN A 186 -0.83 -16.27 6.32
C ASN A 186 -0.85 -14.76 6.09
N LEU A 187 -1.87 -14.32 5.39
CA LEU A 187 -2.09 -12.94 4.94
C LEU A 187 -3.14 -12.25 5.79
N LEU A 188 -2.79 -11.10 6.34
CA LEU A 188 -3.69 -10.16 7.01
C LEU A 188 -3.75 -8.87 6.21
N MET A 189 -4.96 -8.31 5.99
CA MET A 189 -5.11 -7.01 5.35
C MET A 189 -6.04 -6.11 6.15
N ILE A 190 -5.68 -4.83 6.25
CA ILE A 190 -6.40 -3.79 6.98
C ILE A 190 -6.68 -2.62 6.04
N ASP A 191 -7.94 -2.20 5.94
CA ASP A 191 -8.34 -0.95 5.30
C ASP A 191 -8.26 0.19 6.31
N HIS A 192 -7.50 1.24 5.96
CA HIS A 192 -7.32 2.43 6.79
C HIS A 192 -8.26 3.58 6.37
N GLY A 193 -9.12 3.33 5.37
CA GLY A 193 -10.01 4.32 4.78
C GLY A 193 -9.43 5.02 3.55
N MET A 194 -10.28 5.68 2.79
CA MET A 194 -9.95 6.44 1.57
C MET A 194 -9.20 5.62 0.49
N GLY A 195 -9.41 4.30 0.48
CA GLY A 195 -8.75 3.37 -0.45
C GLY A 195 -7.31 3.01 -0.07
N LEU A 196 -6.86 3.39 1.14
CA LEU A 196 -5.53 3.07 1.65
C LEU A 196 -5.59 1.79 2.49
N ASN A 197 -4.84 0.77 2.11
CA ASN A 197 -4.78 -0.49 2.85
C ASN A 197 -3.36 -0.99 3.06
N SER A 198 -3.15 -1.68 4.19
CA SER A 198 -1.95 -2.42 4.53
C SER A 198 -2.16 -3.91 4.33
N ALA A 199 -1.10 -4.62 3.95
CA ALA A 199 -1.06 -6.08 3.93
C ALA A 199 0.20 -6.57 4.66
N PHE A 200 0.02 -7.59 5.51
CA PHE A 200 1.02 -8.21 6.37
C PHE A 200 1.14 -9.68 5.96
N LEU A 201 2.30 -10.05 5.42
CA LEU A 201 2.51 -11.36 4.80
C LEU A 201 3.41 -12.24 5.67
N HIS A 202 3.39 -13.53 5.36
CA HIS A 202 4.27 -14.57 5.93
C HIS A 202 4.05 -14.82 7.42
N LEU A 203 2.90 -14.42 7.97
CA LEU A 203 2.63 -14.51 9.41
C LEU A 203 2.63 -15.96 9.92
N SER A 204 3.04 -16.14 11.16
CA SER A 204 2.88 -17.42 11.89
C SER A 204 1.49 -17.51 12.53
N ARG A 205 0.88 -16.37 12.89
CA ARG A 205 -0.40 -16.26 13.57
C ARG A 205 -1.08 -14.95 13.21
N ILE A 206 -2.40 -14.98 13.11
CA ILE A 206 -3.28 -13.81 12.98
C ILE A 206 -4.18 -13.80 14.21
N ASP A 207 -4.21 -12.66 14.92
CA ASP A 207 -4.90 -12.53 16.22
C ASP A 207 -6.23 -11.75 16.10
N VAL A 208 -6.63 -11.42 14.89
CA VAL A 208 -7.86 -10.64 14.56
C VAL A 208 -8.61 -11.34 13.42
N LYS A 209 -9.88 -11.00 13.23
CA LYS A 209 -10.75 -11.56 12.19
C LYS A 209 -11.33 -10.49 11.27
N VAL A 210 -11.79 -10.88 10.10
CA VAL A 210 -12.48 -9.99 9.15
C VAL A 210 -13.64 -9.26 9.84
N GLY A 211 -13.71 -7.95 9.64
CA GLY A 211 -14.68 -7.05 10.24
C GLY A 211 -14.24 -6.42 11.56
N ASP A 212 -13.21 -6.93 12.22
CA ASP A 212 -12.69 -6.31 13.45
C ASP A 212 -12.17 -4.89 13.15
N ARG A 213 -12.50 -3.95 14.05
CA ARG A 213 -11.85 -2.63 14.10
C ARG A 213 -10.61 -2.76 14.96
N VAL A 214 -9.49 -2.30 14.42
CA VAL A 214 -8.20 -2.30 15.12
C VAL A 214 -7.75 -0.86 15.37
N ALA A 215 -7.17 -0.64 16.55
CA ALA A 215 -6.56 0.64 16.90
C ALA A 215 -5.06 0.65 16.55
N ARG A 216 -4.52 1.81 16.24
CA ARG A 216 -3.08 2.03 16.03
C ARG A 216 -2.28 1.50 17.23
N GLY A 217 -1.32 0.63 16.97
CA GLY A 217 -0.50 -0.03 18.01
C GLY A 217 -1.12 -1.29 18.61
N GLN A 218 -2.34 -1.66 18.26
CA GLN A 218 -2.97 -2.90 18.71
C GLN A 218 -2.24 -4.12 18.13
N PRO A 219 -1.91 -5.15 18.93
CA PRO A 219 -1.41 -6.44 18.42
C PRO A 219 -2.40 -7.07 17.45
N ILE A 220 -1.90 -7.54 16.28
CA ILE A 220 -2.73 -8.11 15.21
C ILE A 220 -2.24 -9.47 14.72
N GLY A 221 -1.08 -9.93 15.18
CA GLY A 221 -0.51 -11.21 14.79
C GLY A 221 0.97 -11.31 15.11
N ALA A 222 1.63 -12.27 14.50
CA ALA A 222 3.06 -12.52 14.73
C ALA A 222 3.78 -12.91 13.45
N ILE A 223 5.05 -12.52 13.35
CA ILE A 223 5.97 -12.86 12.26
C ILE A 223 6.11 -14.38 12.11
N GLY A 224 6.22 -14.83 10.87
CA GLY A 224 6.50 -16.21 10.49
C GLY A 224 7.39 -16.31 9.25
N ALA A 225 7.26 -17.41 8.55
CA ALA A 225 7.92 -17.71 7.28
C ALA A 225 6.99 -18.54 6.37
N THR A 226 5.67 -18.32 6.47
CA THR A 226 4.68 -19.04 5.66
C THR A 226 4.62 -18.50 4.22
N GLY A 227 4.15 -19.30 3.27
CA GLY A 227 4.13 -18.94 1.85
C GLY A 227 5.52 -18.94 1.22
N ARG A 228 5.79 -18.01 0.31
CA ARG A 228 7.07 -17.90 -0.37
C ARG A 228 8.03 -16.96 0.36
N ALA A 229 8.61 -17.43 1.46
CA ALA A 229 9.59 -16.71 2.25
C ALA A 229 10.90 -17.50 2.34
N THR A 230 12.06 -16.83 2.36
CA THR A 230 13.38 -17.44 2.51
C THR A 230 13.83 -17.54 3.97
N GLY A 231 13.09 -16.95 4.89
CA GLY A 231 13.36 -16.95 6.32
C GLY A 231 12.35 -16.07 7.07
N PRO A 232 12.37 -16.05 8.40
CA PRO A 232 11.39 -15.28 9.18
C PRO A 232 11.55 -13.78 8.97
N HIS A 233 10.47 -13.12 8.54
CA HIS A 233 10.38 -11.67 8.38
C HIS A 233 8.91 -11.24 8.30
N LEU A 234 8.64 -9.98 8.55
CA LEU A 234 7.41 -9.32 8.15
C LEU A 234 7.63 -8.71 6.77
N HIS A 235 6.80 -9.06 5.79
CA HIS A 235 6.61 -8.24 4.60
C HIS A 235 5.42 -7.33 4.85
N TRP A 236 5.65 -6.01 4.93
CA TRP A 236 4.59 -5.00 5.04
C TRP A 236 4.48 -4.24 3.74
N SER A 237 3.34 -4.38 3.06
CA SER A 237 3.04 -3.64 1.85
C SER A 237 1.83 -2.73 2.04
N MET A 238 1.80 -1.64 1.29
CA MET A 238 0.65 -0.73 1.24
C MET A 238 0.19 -0.51 -0.18
N LYS A 239 -1.11 -0.31 -0.31
CA LYS A 239 -1.74 0.02 -1.58
C LYS A 239 -2.74 1.16 -1.37
N TRP A 240 -2.74 2.12 -2.28
CA TRP A 240 -3.77 3.15 -2.39
C TRP A 240 -4.48 2.96 -3.73
N GLN A 241 -5.78 2.64 -3.69
CA GLN A 241 -6.52 2.22 -4.87
C GLN A 241 -5.75 1.13 -5.63
N ASP A 242 -5.34 1.37 -6.89
CA ASP A 242 -4.56 0.43 -7.69
C ASP A 242 -3.05 0.59 -7.58
N GLU A 243 -2.58 1.65 -6.91
CA GLU A 243 -1.15 1.98 -6.80
C GLU A 243 -0.50 1.33 -5.57
N ARG A 244 0.61 0.63 -5.77
CA ARG A 244 1.48 0.18 -4.67
C ARG A 244 2.37 1.33 -4.25
N ILE A 245 2.36 1.62 -2.95
CA ILE A 245 3.09 2.74 -2.35
C ILE A 245 4.10 2.24 -1.33
N ASP A 246 5.15 3.03 -1.09
CA ASP A 246 6.17 2.74 -0.10
C ASP A 246 5.63 3.02 1.31
N PRO A 247 5.54 2.02 2.20
CA PRO A 247 5.05 2.23 3.56
C PRO A 247 6.03 3.00 4.45
N ALA A 248 7.33 2.95 4.17
CA ALA A 248 8.36 3.51 5.05
C ALA A 248 8.23 5.03 5.28
N PRO A 249 7.97 5.88 4.27
CA PRO A 249 7.76 7.31 4.50
C PRO A 249 6.57 7.64 5.39
N LEU A 250 5.51 6.82 5.39
CA LEU A 250 4.34 7.03 6.24
C LEU A 250 4.64 6.76 7.73
N ALA A 251 5.48 5.76 8.00
CA ALA A 251 5.92 5.44 9.36
C ALA A 251 7.06 6.34 9.84
N GLY A 252 7.82 6.92 8.91
CA GLY A 252 9.00 7.72 9.20
C GLY A 252 10.22 6.88 9.60
N PRO A 253 11.27 7.50 10.16
CA PRO A 253 12.43 6.77 10.63
C PRO A 253 12.04 5.68 11.62
N MET A 254 12.67 4.50 11.47
CA MET A 254 12.47 3.42 12.43
C MET A 254 13.18 3.76 13.73
N PRO A 255 12.50 3.66 14.89
CA PRO A 255 13.08 3.96 16.18
C PRO A 255 14.16 2.96 16.63
#